data_f77e35969ff2b5e2d3516f9925038d63
#
_entry.id   f77e35969ff2b5e2d3516f9925038d63
#
_cell.length_a   1.000
_cell.length_b   1.000
_cell.length_c   1.000
_cell.angle_alpha   90.00
_cell.angle_beta   90.00
_cell.angle_gamma   90.00
#
_symmetry.space_group_name_H-M   'P 1'
#
loop_
_entity.id
_entity.type
_entity.pdbx_description
1 polymer ?
#
loop_
_entity_poly.entity_id
_entity_poly.type
_entity_poly.pdbx_seq_one_letter_code
_entity_poly.pdbx_strand_id
1 'polypeptide(L)'
;STQTLKQALKEAFQSKSYNLLTLGFFVCGFHVTFVAVHLPAFIEDEKLPFWVGGWALALIGLFNIIGTIYFGYLGDRLSKKNLLALLYSLRGLLFLIFIFLPKTELTVLLFACILGILWLSTVPLTSGIITVVFGPYYMSMLYGIAFMSHQVGSFLGSWLGGRLFDMYGSYELMWWICVALGFISALMHMPIVEKPVERLASQHG
;
A
#
# COMPACT_ATOMS: atom_id res chain seq x y z
N SER A 1 13.91 1.55 -27.93
CA SER A 1 13.75 0.16 -27.50
C SER A 1 13.20 -0.64 -28.68
N THR A 2 13.85 -1.74 -29.07
CA THR A 2 13.35 -2.67 -30.10
C THR A 2 12.27 -3.61 -29.55
N GLN A 3 11.93 -3.51 -28.27
CA GLN A 3 10.94 -4.35 -27.60
C GLN A 3 9.51 -3.94 -27.98
N THR A 4 8.69 -4.91 -28.36
CA THR A 4 7.25 -4.67 -28.59
C THR A 4 6.47 -4.71 -27.27
N LEU A 5 5.26 -4.11 -27.24
CA LEU A 5 4.35 -4.13 -26.11
C LEU A 5 4.09 -5.56 -25.59
N LYS A 6 3.83 -6.49 -26.52
CA LYS A 6 3.56 -7.90 -26.17
C LYS A 6 4.75 -8.57 -25.48
N GLN A 7 5.97 -8.25 -25.94
CA GLN A 7 7.20 -8.75 -25.31
C GLN A 7 7.40 -8.17 -23.91
N ALA A 8 7.14 -6.87 -23.70
CA ALA A 8 7.23 -6.22 -22.40
C ALA A 8 6.23 -6.83 -21.39
N LEU A 9 5.00 -7.06 -21.81
CA LEU A 9 4.00 -7.73 -20.96
C LEU A 9 4.41 -9.16 -20.61
N LYS A 10 4.88 -9.94 -21.59
CA LYS A 10 5.33 -11.30 -21.35
C LYS A 10 6.51 -11.34 -20.37
N GLU A 11 7.50 -10.46 -20.54
CA GLU A 11 8.67 -10.33 -19.68
C GLU A 11 8.24 -9.98 -18.24
N ALA A 12 7.32 -9.03 -18.08
CA ALA A 12 6.81 -8.62 -16.78
C ALA A 12 6.06 -9.75 -16.07
N PHE A 13 5.09 -10.40 -16.71
CA PHE A 13 4.31 -11.48 -16.11
C PHE A 13 5.11 -12.76 -15.83
N GLN A 14 6.22 -12.99 -16.53
CA GLN A 14 7.17 -14.04 -16.22
C GLN A 14 8.09 -13.69 -15.04
N SER A 15 8.19 -12.42 -14.68
CA SER A 15 9.03 -11.97 -13.56
C SER A 15 8.33 -12.22 -12.22
N LYS A 16 8.95 -13.05 -11.38
CA LYS A 16 8.51 -13.26 -10.00
C LYS A 16 8.46 -11.94 -9.22
N SER A 17 9.45 -11.07 -9.43
CA SER A 17 9.53 -9.77 -8.76
C SER A 17 8.35 -8.88 -9.11
N TYR A 18 7.94 -8.82 -10.39
CA TYR A 18 6.79 -8.03 -10.82
C TYR A 18 5.47 -8.56 -10.25
N ASN A 19 5.28 -9.88 -10.28
CA ASN A 19 4.06 -10.50 -9.77
C ASN A 19 3.92 -10.28 -8.26
N LEU A 20 5.00 -10.44 -7.49
CA LEU A 20 5.01 -10.18 -6.04
C LEU A 20 4.75 -8.71 -5.73
N LEU A 21 5.38 -7.79 -6.48
CA LEU A 21 5.18 -6.35 -6.35
C LEU A 21 3.71 -5.97 -6.62
N THR A 22 3.12 -6.50 -7.68
CA THR A 22 1.73 -6.26 -8.08
C THR A 22 0.74 -6.78 -7.04
N LEU A 23 0.96 -8.00 -6.52
CA LEU A 23 0.14 -8.58 -5.46
C LEU A 23 0.31 -7.83 -4.12
N GLY A 24 1.53 -7.41 -3.79
CA GLY A 24 1.76 -6.58 -2.61
C GLY A 24 1.07 -5.22 -2.71
N PHE A 25 1.03 -4.63 -3.90
CA PHE A 25 0.36 -3.35 -4.14
C PHE A 25 -1.17 -3.43 -4.05
N PHE A 26 -1.76 -4.60 -4.31
CA PHE A 26 -3.16 -4.90 -3.99
C PHE A 26 -3.48 -4.59 -2.52
N VAL A 27 -2.61 -5.00 -1.59
CA VAL A 27 -2.81 -4.78 -0.15
C VAL A 27 -2.80 -3.29 0.18
N CYS A 28 -2.01 -2.47 -0.52
CA CYS A 28 -2.07 -1.01 -0.35
C CYS A 28 -3.48 -0.49 -0.63
N GLY A 29 -4.06 -0.85 -1.77
CA GLY A 29 -5.42 -0.44 -2.13
C GLY A 29 -6.47 -0.89 -1.11
N PHE A 30 -6.36 -2.13 -0.64
CA PHE A 30 -7.24 -2.69 0.37
C PHE A 30 -7.23 -1.85 1.66
N HIS A 31 -6.05 -1.59 2.23
CA HIS A 31 -5.89 -0.81 3.46
C HIS A 31 -6.40 0.62 3.31
N VAL A 32 -5.95 1.29 2.24
CA VAL A 32 -6.25 2.70 1.98
C VAL A 32 -7.75 2.92 1.86
N THR A 33 -8.43 2.11 1.07
CA THR A 33 -9.85 2.32 0.81
C THR A 33 -10.72 1.84 1.97
N PHE A 34 -10.36 0.73 2.65
CA PHE A 34 -11.05 0.35 3.88
C PHE A 34 -11.05 1.50 4.89
N VAL A 35 -9.88 2.05 5.20
CA VAL A 35 -9.79 3.14 6.18
C VAL A 35 -10.49 4.40 5.69
N ALA A 36 -10.28 4.82 4.44
CA ALA A 36 -10.89 6.04 3.93
C ALA A 36 -12.43 6.01 3.95
N VAL A 37 -13.02 4.85 3.67
CA VAL A 37 -14.48 4.69 3.60
C VAL A 37 -15.10 4.42 4.97
N HIS A 38 -14.47 3.59 5.79
CA HIS A 38 -15.10 3.06 7.01
C HIS A 38 -14.62 3.73 8.31
N LEU A 39 -13.50 4.46 8.30
CA LEU A 39 -13.01 5.12 9.52
C LEU A 39 -14.02 6.12 10.11
N PRO A 40 -14.71 6.96 9.34
CA PRO A 40 -15.72 7.87 9.92
C PRO A 40 -16.87 7.11 10.61
N ALA A 41 -17.41 6.06 9.96
CA ALA A 41 -18.47 5.24 10.56
C ALA A 41 -17.98 4.48 11.80
N PHE A 42 -16.75 3.94 11.77
CA PHE A 42 -16.13 3.32 12.93
C PHE A 42 -16.02 4.29 14.13
N ILE A 43 -15.68 5.55 13.88
CA ILE A 43 -15.57 6.59 14.92
C ILE A 43 -16.93 6.89 15.55
N GLU A 44 -18.00 6.90 14.74
CA GLU A 44 -19.38 7.06 15.22
C GLU A 44 -19.82 5.86 16.08
N ASP A 45 -19.49 4.64 15.68
CA ASP A 45 -19.79 3.42 16.45
C ASP A 45 -19.07 3.41 17.81
N GLU A 46 -17.86 3.94 17.88
CA GLU A 46 -17.10 4.14 19.12
C GLU A 46 -17.61 5.33 19.96
N LYS A 47 -18.70 5.98 19.52
CA LYS A 47 -19.35 7.13 20.17
C LYS A 47 -18.43 8.34 20.37
N LEU A 48 -17.44 8.48 19.51
CA LEU A 48 -16.58 9.66 19.46
C LEU A 48 -17.29 10.81 18.70
N PRO A 49 -16.92 12.07 18.98
CA PRO A 49 -17.49 13.21 18.26
C PRO A 49 -17.28 13.10 16.74
N PHE A 50 -18.30 13.41 15.95
CA PHE A 50 -18.29 13.29 14.48
C PHE A 50 -17.12 14.03 13.80
N TRP A 51 -16.68 15.16 14.39
CA TRP A 51 -15.58 15.95 13.86
C TRP A 51 -14.24 15.20 13.86
N VAL A 52 -14.07 14.18 14.72
CA VAL A 52 -12.85 13.35 14.79
C VAL A 52 -12.63 12.62 13.46
N GLY A 53 -13.71 12.15 12.83
CA GLY A 53 -13.64 11.49 11.51
C GLY A 53 -13.10 12.40 10.41
N GLY A 54 -13.62 13.63 10.35
CA GLY A 54 -13.14 14.63 9.39
C GLY A 54 -11.68 15.01 9.62
N TRP A 55 -11.28 15.26 10.87
CA TRP A 55 -9.89 15.56 11.21
C TRP A 55 -8.95 14.37 10.97
N ALA A 56 -9.39 13.14 11.26
CA ALA A 56 -8.58 11.95 10.98
C ALA A 56 -8.26 11.84 9.48
N LEU A 57 -9.25 11.99 8.59
CA LEU A 57 -9.01 11.97 7.14
C LEU A 57 -8.13 13.15 6.68
N ALA A 58 -8.33 14.34 7.23
CA ALA A 58 -7.51 15.51 6.91
C ALA A 58 -6.05 15.30 7.33
N LEU A 59 -5.81 14.74 8.52
CA LEU A 59 -4.46 14.41 9.01
C LEU A 59 -3.80 13.30 8.18
N ILE A 60 -4.54 12.26 7.80
CA ILE A 60 -4.04 11.26 6.85
C ILE A 60 -3.54 11.94 5.58
N GLY A 61 -4.34 12.83 4.99
CA GLY A 61 -3.97 13.57 3.77
C GLY A 61 -2.72 14.44 3.96
N LEU A 62 -2.66 15.20 5.05
CA LEU A 62 -1.52 16.08 5.36
C LEU A 62 -0.23 15.28 5.55
N PHE A 63 -0.26 14.28 6.41
CA PHE A 63 0.91 13.45 6.70
C PHE A 63 1.31 12.54 5.53
N ASN A 64 0.37 12.22 4.63
CA ASN A 64 0.67 11.51 3.39
C ASN A 64 1.61 12.32 2.47
N ILE A 65 1.47 13.64 2.41
CA ILE A 65 2.38 14.49 1.64
C ILE A 65 3.81 14.33 2.18
N ILE A 66 3.97 14.44 3.50
CA ILE A 66 5.28 14.29 4.17
C ILE A 66 5.86 12.90 3.92
N GLY A 67 5.05 11.85 4.15
CA GLY A 67 5.47 10.47 3.99
C GLY A 67 5.90 10.15 2.55
N THR A 68 5.10 10.54 1.56
CA THR A 68 5.37 10.27 0.14
C THR A 68 6.67 10.94 -0.32
N ILE A 69 6.90 12.21 0.06
CA ILE A 69 8.14 12.92 -0.28
C ILE A 69 9.34 12.26 0.41
N TYR A 70 9.23 11.97 1.70
CA TYR A 70 10.31 11.38 2.48
C TYR A 70 10.71 9.98 1.99
N PHE A 71 9.74 9.09 1.78
CA PHE A 71 10.03 7.74 1.27
C PHE A 71 10.39 7.73 -0.21
N GLY A 72 9.92 8.67 -1.01
CA GLY A 72 10.43 8.91 -2.36
C GLY A 72 11.93 9.20 -2.35
N TYR A 73 12.34 10.17 -1.55
CA TYR A 73 13.77 10.52 -1.37
C TYR A 73 14.61 9.36 -0.82
N LEU A 74 14.10 8.62 0.16
CA LEU A 74 14.79 7.43 0.67
C LEU A 74 14.92 6.34 -0.40
N GLY A 75 13.91 6.18 -1.25
CA GLY A 75 13.91 5.22 -2.34
C GLY A 75 14.99 5.46 -3.40
N ASP A 76 15.48 6.70 -3.55
CA ASP A 76 16.61 7.01 -4.42
C ASP A 76 17.96 6.58 -3.82
N ARG A 77 18.02 6.35 -2.52
CA ARG A 77 19.26 6.06 -1.79
C ARG A 77 19.33 4.65 -1.21
N LEU A 78 18.19 4.05 -0.93
CA LEU A 78 18.06 2.76 -0.27
C LEU A 78 17.32 1.76 -1.15
N SER A 79 17.39 0.47 -0.79
CA SER A 79 16.62 -0.58 -1.45
C SER A 79 15.12 -0.32 -1.31
N LYS A 80 14.44 -0.13 -2.44
CA LYS A 80 13.01 0.17 -2.52
C LYS A 80 12.17 -0.99 -1.98
N LYS A 81 12.58 -2.24 -2.26
CA LYS A 81 11.88 -3.43 -1.73
C LYS A 81 11.94 -3.51 -0.20
N ASN A 82 13.08 -3.17 0.40
CA ASN A 82 13.23 -3.16 1.84
C ASN A 82 12.40 -2.06 2.48
N LEU A 83 12.33 -0.88 1.84
CA LEU A 83 11.44 0.20 2.27
C LEU A 83 9.96 -0.20 2.15
N LEU A 84 9.56 -0.90 1.08
CA LEU A 84 8.20 -1.42 0.94
C LEU A 84 7.88 -2.45 2.02
N ALA A 85 8.78 -3.42 2.26
CA ALA A 85 8.61 -4.40 3.32
C ALA A 85 8.48 -3.72 4.70
N LEU A 86 9.29 -2.68 4.97
CA LEU A 86 9.21 -1.88 6.19
C LEU A 86 7.85 -1.16 6.29
N LEU A 87 7.41 -0.47 5.23
CA LEU A 87 6.14 0.27 5.21
C LEU A 87 4.95 -0.65 5.49
N TYR A 88 4.88 -1.82 4.86
CA TYR A 88 3.80 -2.78 5.09
C TYR A 88 3.87 -3.42 6.48
N SER A 89 5.07 -3.69 7.00
CA SER A 89 5.26 -4.16 8.37
C SER A 89 4.79 -3.12 9.39
N LEU A 90 5.16 -1.85 9.18
CA LEU A 90 4.75 -0.75 10.05
C LEU A 90 3.23 -0.51 10.01
N ARG A 91 2.58 -0.69 8.84
CA ARG A 91 1.11 -0.64 8.75
C ARG A 91 0.47 -1.79 9.52
N GLY A 92 0.94 -3.02 9.33
CA GLY A 92 0.45 -4.19 10.08
C GLY A 92 0.59 -3.98 11.58
N LEU A 93 1.74 -3.48 12.02
CA LEU A 93 1.99 -3.17 13.44
C LEU A 93 1.10 -2.03 13.94
N LEU A 94 0.90 -0.99 13.15
CA LEU A 94 0.03 0.14 13.51
C LEU A 94 -1.42 -0.32 13.69
N PHE A 95 -1.96 -1.12 12.77
CA PHE A 95 -3.29 -1.71 12.91
C PHE A 95 -3.39 -2.61 14.15
N LEU A 96 -2.37 -3.44 14.38
CA LEU A 96 -2.32 -4.31 15.56
C LEU A 96 -2.35 -3.50 16.86
N ILE A 97 -1.53 -2.47 16.98
CA ILE A 97 -1.52 -1.59 18.15
C ILE A 97 -2.87 -0.88 18.29
N PHE A 98 -3.45 -0.40 17.18
CA PHE A 98 -4.73 0.30 17.18
C PHE A 98 -5.89 -0.58 17.70
N ILE A 99 -5.88 -1.90 17.41
CA ILE A 99 -6.89 -2.82 17.93
C ILE A 99 -6.90 -2.83 19.46
N PHE A 100 -5.74 -2.83 20.12
CA PHE A 100 -5.62 -2.95 21.57
C PHE A 100 -5.68 -1.63 22.33
N LEU A 101 -5.50 -0.50 21.65
CA LEU A 101 -5.58 0.81 22.31
C LEU A 101 -7.04 1.23 22.57
N PRO A 102 -7.31 1.96 23.68
CA PRO A 102 -8.63 2.56 23.90
C PRO A 102 -8.94 3.55 22.76
N LYS A 103 -10.18 3.52 22.29
CA LYS A 103 -10.64 4.40 21.21
C LYS A 103 -10.99 5.76 21.81
N THR A 104 -10.00 6.64 21.86
CA THR A 104 -10.14 8.04 22.27
C THR A 104 -9.87 8.96 21.08
N GLU A 105 -10.30 10.20 21.16
CA GLU A 105 -10.00 11.22 20.13
C GLU A 105 -8.49 11.28 19.82
N LEU A 106 -7.66 11.34 20.88
CA LEU A 106 -6.20 11.40 20.74
C LEU A 106 -5.63 10.16 20.05
N THR A 107 -6.09 8.96 20.44
CA THR A 107 -5.62 7.70 19.87
C THR A 107 -5.95 7.62 18.37
N VAL A 108 -7.17 8.02 17.99
CA VAL A 108 -7.59 8.02 16.57
C VAL A 108 -6.80 9.05 15.75
N LEU A 109 -6.60 10.26 16.28
CA LEU A 109 -5.85 11.29 15.57
C LEU A 109 -4.36 10.95 15.43
N LEU A 110 -3.74 10.36 16.46
CA LEU A 110 -2.36 9.87 16.39
C LEU A 110 -2.23 8.71 15.37
N PHE A 111 -3.17 7.77 15.40
CA PHE A 111 -3.26 6.71 14.40
C PHE A 111 -3.34 7.29 12.98
N ALA A 112 -4.18 8.29 12.76
CA ALA A 112 -4.34 8.98 11.49
C ALA A 112 -3.04 9.64 11.00
N CYS A 113 -2.32 10.33 11.89
CA CYS A 113 -1.02 10.94 11.57
C CYS A 113 0.01 9.90 11.12
N ILE A 114 0.19 8.84 11.90
CA ILE A 114 1.16 7.78 11.60
C ILE A 114 0.76 7.03 10.32
N LEU A 115 -0.51 6.67 10.19
CA LEU A 115 -1.02 6.01 9.00
C LEU A 115 -0.84 6.90 7.76
N GLY A 116 -1.05 8.21 7.90
CA GLY A 116 -0.82 9.18 6.83
C GLY A 116 0.61 9.12 6.29
N ILE A 117 1.62 9.08 7.15
CA ILE A 117 3.02 8.93 6.73
C ILE A 117 3.22 7.64 5.91
N LEU A 118 2.55 6.57 6.30
CA LEU A 118 2.64 5.27 5.64
C LEU A 118 1.70 5.11 4.43
N TRP A 119 0.80 6.06 4.18
CA TRP A 119 -0.38 5.94 3.31
C TRP A 119 -0.03 5.57 1.87
N LEU A 120 0.41 6.54 1.06
CA LEU A 120 0.81 6.33 -0.33
C LEU A 120 2.34 6.39 -0.52
N SER A 121 3.11 6.29 0.54
CA SER A 121 4.58 6.22 0.49
C SER A 121 5.09 5.01 -0.30
N THR A 122 4.22 4.02 -0.52
CA THR A 122 4.49 2.84 -1.37
C THR A 122 4.47 3.16 -2.87
N VAL A 123 3.80 4.22 -3.29
CA VAL A 123 3.61 4.58 -4.71
C VAL A 123 4.94 4.88 -5.43
N PRO A 124 5.78 5.82 -4.96
CA PRO A 124 7.05 6.12 -5.61
C PRO A 124 8.02 4.93 -5.58
N LEU A 125 7.99 4.13 -4.53
CA LEU A 125 8.83 2.94 -4.41
C LEU A 125 8.42 1.84 -5.40
N THR A 126 7.11 1.61 -5.57
CA THR A 126 6.57 0.62 -6.51
C THR A 126 6.89 0.99 -7.95
N SER A 127 6.63 2.24 -8.35
CA SER A 127 6.98 2.73 -9.69
C SER A 127 8.49 2.72 -9.92
N GLY A 128 9.28 3.05 -8.89
CA GLY A 128 10.73 3.02 -8.92
C GLY A 128 11.29 1.62 -9.15
N ILE A 129 10.75 0.56 -8.51
CA ILE A 129 11.16 -0.83 -8.77
C ILE A 129 10.87 -1.21 -10.23
N ILE A 130 9.68 -0.88 -10.75
CA ILE A 130 9.32 -1.18 -12.14
C ILE A 130 10.30 -0.50 -13.09
N THR A 131 10.66 0.75 -12.83
CA THR A 131 11.63 1.50 -13.64
C THR A 131 13.02 0.86 -13.61
N VAL A 132 13.50 0.46 -12.43
CA VAL A 132 14.82 -0.19 -12.28
C VAL A 132 14.86 -1.55 -13.00
N VAL A 133 13.81 -2.34 -12.86
CA VAL A 133 13.78 -3.73 -13.38
C VAL A 133 13.53 -3.76 -14.88
N PHE A 134 12.55 -3.02 -15.39
CA PHE A 134 12.08 -3.10 -16.79
C PHE A 134 12.49 -1.93 -17.67
N GLY A 135 13.09 -0.90 -17.08
CA GLY A 135 13.44 0.35 -17.77
C GLY A 135 12.26 1.32 -17.91
N PRO A 136 12.53 2.55 -18.37
CA PRO A 136 11.53 3.62 -18.39
C PRO A 136 10.53 3.51 -19.55
N TYR A 137 10.83 2.77 -20.62
CA TYR A 137 10.05 2.82 -21.87
C TYR A 137 8.60 2.35 -21.70
N TYR A 138 8.36 1.23 -21.04
CA TYR A 138 7.02 0.69 -20.76
C TYR A 138 6.60 0.85 -19.28
N MET A 139 7.33 1.66 -18.50
CA MET A 139 7.10 1.82 -17.06
C MET A 139 5.66 2.23 -16.75
N SER A 140 5.12 3.24 -17.43
CA SER A 140 3.77 3.74 -17.18
C SER A 140 2.69 2.68 -17.39
N MET A 141 2.85 1.84 -18.43
CA MET A 141 1.91 0.75 -18.68
C MET A 141 2.02 -0.36 -17.63
N LEU A 142 3.23 -0.79 -17.31
CA LEU A 142 3.45 -1.83 -16.29
C LEU A 142 3.00 -1.36 -14.91
N TYR A 143 3.26 -0.09 -14.59
CA TYR A 143 2.73 0.51 -13.36
C TYR A 143 1.20 0.60 -13.38
N GLY A 144 0.59 0.93 -14.52
CA GLY A 144 -0.87 0.95 -14.68
C GLY A 144 -1.51 -0.41 -14.38
N ILE A 145 -0.89 -1.52 -14.81
CA ILE A 145 -1.35 -2.88 -14.49
C ILE A 145 -1.19 -3.18 -12.98
N ALA A 146 -0.06 -2.82 -12.39
CA ALA A 146 0.12 -2.94 -10.94
C ALA A 146 -0.91 -2.08 -10.18
N PHE A 147 -1.19 -0.88 -10.68
CA PHE A 147 -2.21 0.00 -10.12
C PHE A 147 -3.64 -0.56 -10.29
N MET A 148 -3.92 -1.30 -11.35
CA MET A 148 -5.20 -2.01 -11.47
C MET A 148 -5.37 -3.06 -10.37
N SER A 149 -4.31 -3.78 -9.99
CA SER A 149 -4.33 -4.67 -8.82
C SER A 149 -4.64 -3.91 -7.52
N HIS A 150 -4.05 -2.73 -7.33
CA HIS A 150 -4.37 -1.82 -6.23
C HIS A 150 -5.86 -1.45 -6.23
N GLN A 151 -6.47 -1.15 -7.39
CA GLN A 151 -7.89 -0.81 -7.48
C GLN A 151 -8.80 -1.99 -7.17
N VAL A 152 -8.42 -3.22 -7.53
CA VAL A 152 -9.13 -4.44 -7.11
C VAL A 152 -9.06 -4.59 -5.58
N GLY A 153 -7.90 -4.33 -4.98
CA GLY A 153 -7.73 -4.28 -3.53
C GLY A 153 -8.64 -3.22 -2.90
N SER A 154 -8.69 -2.02 -3.48
CA SER A 154 -9.54 -0.91 -3.05
C SER A 154 -11.02 -1.28 -3.04
N PHE A 155 -11.49 -1.90 -4.10
CA PHE A 155 -12.86 -2.40 -4.18
C PHE A 155 -13.16 -3.41 -3.08
N LEU A 156 -12.29 -4.42 -2.91
CA LEU A 156 -12.48 -5.44 -1.90
C LEU A 156 -12.40 -4.90 -0.48
N GLY A 157 -11.50 -3.96 -0.20
CA GLY A 157 -11.37 -3.31 1.12
C GLY A 157 -12.64 -2.55 1.51
N SER A 158 -13.19 -1.78 0.58
CA SER A 158 -14.44 -1.05 0.78
C SER A 158 -15.65 -1.99 0.91
N TRP A 159 -15.81 -2.90 -0.05
CA TRP A 159 -16.95 -3.81 -0.09
C TRP A 159 -16.97 -4.78 1.10
N LEU A 160 -15.82 -5.41 1.40
CA LEU A 160 -15.72 -6.37 2.48
C LEU A 160 -15.92 -5.70 3.85
N GLY A 161 -15.42 -4.47 4.02
CA GLY A 161 -15.64 -3.67 5.23
C GLY A 161 -17.10 -3.49 5.54
N GLY A 162 -17.91 -3.07 4.56
CA GLY A 162 -19.36 -2.95 4.71
C GLY A 162 -20.03 -4.30 4.92
N ARG A 163 -19.66 -5.31 4.13
CA ARG A 163 -20.27 -6.64 4.21
C ARG A 163 -20.05 -7.32 5.56
N LEU A 164 -18.83 -7.24 6.11
CA LEU A 164 -18.55 -7.82 7.42
C LEU A 164 -19.22 -7.04 8.53
N PHE A 165 -19.30 -5.72 8.42
CA PHE A 165 -20.05 -4.91 9.37
C PHE A 165 -21.53 -5.28 9.39
N ASP A 166 -22.17 -5.44 8.21
CA ASP A 166 -23.58 -5.87 8.11
C ASP A 166 -23.82 -7.25 8.76
N MET A 167 -22.82 -8.14 8.70
CA MET A 167 -22.95 -9.52 9.24
C MET A 167 -22.66 -9.60 10.74
N TYR A 168 -21.70 -8.83 11.24
CA TYR A 168 -21.18 -8.97 12.61
C TYR A 168 -21.44 -7.74 13.51
N GLY A 169 -21.89 -6.62 12.95
CA GLY A 169 -22.08 -5.37 13.68
C GLY A 169 -20.79 -4.75 14.22
N SER A 170 -19.64 -5.10 13.64
CA SER A 170 -18.34 -4.65 14.12
C SER A 170 -17.31 -4.65 12.99
N TYR A 171 -16.34 -3.72 13.05
CA TYR A 171 -15.18 -3.68 12.17
C TYR A 171 -13.99 -4.51 12.68
N GLU A 172 -14.11 -5.20 13.82
CA GLU A 172 -12.98 -5.89 14.45
C GLU A 172 -12.31 -6.89 13.52
N LEU A 173 -13.09 -7.72 12.81
CA LEU A 173 -12.56 -8.68 11.86
C LEU A 173 -11.80 -8.01 10.72
N MET A 174 -12.27 -6.85 10.24
CA MET A 174 -11.58 -6.08 9.20
C MET A 174 -10.22 -5.54 9.67
N TRP A 175 -10.13 -5.08 10.90
CA TRP A 175 -8.85 -4.66 11.47
C TRP A 175 -7.85 -5.83 11.53
N TRP A 176 -8.29 -7.02 11.95
CA TRP A 176 -7.45 -8.22 11.94
C TRP A 176 -7.02 -8.65 10.54
N ILE A 177 -7.91 -8.55 9.54
CA ILE A 177 -7.57 -8.80 8.13
C ILE A 177 -6.49 -7.80 7.67
N CYS A 178 -6.63 -6.51 8.03
CA CYS A 178 -5.61 -5.51 7.70
C CYS A 178 -4.25 -5.81 8.34
N VAL A 179 -4.22 -6.28 9.58
CA VAL A 179 -2.98 -6.73 10.25
C VAL A 179 -2.32 -7.87 9.45
N ALA A 180 -3.09 -8.91 9.14
CA ALA A 180 -2.59 -10.08 8.42
C ALA A 180 -2.06 -9.69 7.03
N LEU A 181 -2.83 -8.91 6.26
CA LEU A 181 -2.44 -8.45 4.93
C LEU A 181 -1.18 -7.57 4.96
N GLY A 182 -1.03 -6.72 5.99
CA GLY A 182 0.17 -5.91 6.16
C GLY A 182 1.44 -6.76 6.26
N PHE A 183 1.45 -7.75 7.13
CA PHE A 183 2.59 -8.66 7.29
C PHE A 183 2.79 -9.58 6.08
N ILE A 184 1.72 -10.11 5.48
CA ILE A 184 1.81 -10.91 4.24
C ILE A 184 2.45 -10.08 3.13
N SER A 185 2.00 -8.83 2.92
CA SER A 185 2.57 -7.96 1.91
C SER A 185 4.06 -7.65 2.20
N ALA A 186 4.43 -7.41 3.46
CA ALA A 186 5.82 -7.22 3.84
C ALA A 186 6.68 -8.43 3.44
N LEU A 187 6.23 -9.65 3.74
CA LEU A 187 6.92 -10.89 3.36
C LEU A 187 7.01 -11.07 1.84
N MET A 188 5.99 -10.67 1.09
CA MET A 188 5.98 -10.73 -0.38
C MET A 188 7.01 -9.80 -1.03
N HIS A 189 7.35 -8.69 -0.38
CA HIS A 189 8.34 -7.75 -0.90
C HIS A 189 9.80 -8.20 -0.65
N MET A 190 10.07 -9.03 0.35
CA MET A 190 11.42 -9.47 0.69
C MET A 190 12.16 -10.19 -0.45
N PRO A 191 11.55 -11.16 -1.18
CA PRO A 191 12.22 -11.89 -2.25
C PRO A 191 12.32 -11.12 -3.58
N ILE A 192 11.80 -9.90 -3.68
CA ILE A 192 11.90 -9.06 -4.89
C ILE A 192 13.38 -8.79 -5.20
N VAL A 193 13.75 -8.89 -6.46
CA VAL A 193 15.09 -8.59 -6.96
C VAL A 193 15.05 -7.26 -7.70
N GLU A 194 15.77 -6.26 -7.18
CA GLU A 194 15.89 -4.92 -7.77
C GLU A 194 17.07 -4.84 -8.75
N LYS A 195 17.06 -5.71 -9.76
CA LYS A 195 18.09 -5.70 -10.81
C LYS A 195 17.40 -5.62 -12.18
N PRO A 196 18.02 -4.92 -13.16
CA PRO A 196 17.53 -4.91 -14.52
C PRO A 196 17.37 -6.33 -15.07
N VAL A 197 16.32 -6.53 -15.88
CA VAL A 197 16.14 -7.77 -16.64
C VAL A 197 17.31 -7.98 -17.61
N GLU A 198 17.59 -9.24 -17.99
CA GLU A 198 18.75 -9.62 -18.82
C GLU A 198 18.90 -8.79 -20.08
N ARG A 199 17.79 -8.46 -20.72
CA ARG A 199 17.74 -7.59 -21.91
C ARG A 199 18.39 -6.22 -21.68
N LEU A 200 18.20 -5.62 -20.49
CA LEU A 200 18.79 -4.31 -20.15
C LEU A 200 20.23 -4.47 -19.66
N ALA A 201 20.53 -5.54 -18.96
CA ALA A 201 21.88 -5.82 -18.47
C ALA A 201 22.87 -6.02 -19.65
N SER A 202 22.43 -6.65 -20.74
CA SER A 202 23.25 -6.86 -21.94
C SER A 202 23.50 -5.61 -22.81
N GLN A 203 22.80 -4.51 -22.55
CA GLN A 203 22.99 -3.23 -23.27
C GLN A 203 24.05 -2.32 -22.64
N HIS A 204 24.51 -2.64 -21.44
CA HIS A 204 25.47 -1.85 -20.66
C HIS A 204 26.79 -2.59 -20.38
N GLY A 205 26.99 -3.77 -20.95
CA GLY A 205 28.24 -4.53 -20.97
C GLY A 205 28.85 -4.52 -22.37
#